data_2ccb5f5b7f0b540a926ef95aa6ad9cd0
#
_entry.id   2ccb5f5b7f0b540a926ef95aa6ad9cd0
#
_cell.length_a   1.000
_cell.length_b   1.000
_cell.length_c   1.000
_cell.angle_alpha   90.00
_cell.angle_beta   90.00
_cell.angle_gamma   90.00
#
_symmetry.space_group_name_H-M   'P 1'
#
loop_
_entity.id
_entity.type
_entity.pdbx_description
1 polymer ?
#
loop_
_entity_poly.entity_id
_entity_poly.type
_entity_poly.pdbx_seq_one_letter_code
_entity_poly.pdbx_strand_id
1 'polypeptide(L)'
;MKKLLLFAAAAAVLASCAPKTAPELPMETFFRNSEKTGYQISPDGRYFSYMAPYESRRNIFVQPVDGKQAVRITSETERDLAGYFWAGDNRILYLKDTGGDENFQLYGVDIDGTDPKAYTAIPGVRTQIIDPLEEIDSLIIIGTNQRNPMIFDPYRLNLNTGEMTMLCENPGDIQGWQTDHDGRLRVAYAIVDGVNSQIRYRETEAEPFRPVLTTNFKESVSFAAFTPDNKQVYAVTNLGRDKVALVLMDPATCEEIEQLYVNDKYDLDNIWYSDAQKKLLGVSYTGHKGTARHFFDKATGEMFGRMEKHLRGYAIGIAGSNKAEDKYIVYAGGDRTMGTYYLYDVEADTMTKLADLAPWIEEEQMAEMIPINYT
;
A
#
# COMPACT_ATOMS: atom_id res chain seq x y z
N MET A 1 -57.42 24.18 -32.58
CA MET A 1 -56.74 22.93 -32.23
C MET A 1 -55.26 22.86 -32.61
N LYS A 2 -54.84 23.19 -33.84
CA LYS A 2 -53.42 23.16 -34.27
C LYS A 2 -52.49 24.10 -33.47
N LYS A 3 -52.92 25.28 -33.03
CA LYS A 3 -52.12 26.21 -32.21
C LYS A 3 -51.97 25.75 -30.76
N LEU A 4 -52.92 25.01 -30.18
CA LEU A 4 -52.82 24.43 -28.82
C LEU A 4 -51.82 23.28 -28.79
N LEU A 5 -51.78 22.44 -29.84
CA LEU A 5 -50.83 21.34 -29.98
C LEU A 5 -49.37 21.84 -30.12
N LEU A 6 -49.13 22.95 -30.79
CA LEU A 6 -47.81 23.58 -30.93
C LEU A 6 -47.32 24.14 -29.57
N PHE A 7 -48.18 24.73 -28.75
CA PHE A 7 -47.83 25.22 -27.43
C PHE A 7 -47.52 24.08 -26.44
N ALA A 8 -48.27 22.98 -26.51
CA ALA A 8 -48.04 21.79 -25.71
C ALA A 8 -46.73 21.09 -26.10
N ALA A 9 -46.37 21.02 -27.39
CA ALA A 9 -45.11 20.49 -27.87
C ALA A 9 -43.92 21.37 -27.48
N ALA A 10 -44.05 22.70 -27.53
CA ALA A 10 -43.00 23.64 -27.09
C ALA A 10 -42.78 23.59 -25.55
N ALA A 11 -43.83 23.41 -24.75
CA ALA A 11 -43.74 23.25 -23.29
C ALA A 11 -43.08 21.91 -22.91
N ALA A 12 -43.34 20.84 -23.67
CA ALA A 12 -42.70 19.53 -23.44
C ALA A 12 -41.20 19.57 -23.80
N VAL A 13 -40.76 20.31 -24.79
CA VAL A 13 -39.35 20.49 -25.15
C VAL A 13 -38.62 21.35 -24.12
N LEU A 14 -39.25 22.34 -23.52
CA LEU A 14 -38.63 23.16 -22.46
C LEU A 14 -38.53 22.45 -21.13
N ALA A 15 -39.42 21.50 -20.80
CA ALA A 15 -39.31 20.64 -19.62
C ALA A 15 -38.16 19.61 -19.74
N SER A 16 -37.73 19.28 -20.96
CA SER A 16 -36.59 18.37 -21.22
C SER A 16 -35.21 19.00 -21.00
N CYS A 17 -35.13 20.33 -20.88
CA CYS A 17 -33.87 21.05 -20.69
C CYS A 17 -33.62 21.54 -19.26
N ALA A 18 -34.43 21.12 -18.27
CA ALA A 18 -34.10 21.40 -16.89
C ALA A 18 -32.83 20.60 -16.51
N PRO A 19 -31.79 21.23 -15.94
CA PRO A 19 -30.64 20.49 -15.44
C PRO A 19 -31.14 19.44 -14.46
N LYS A 20 -30.80 18.19 -14.72
CA LYS A 20 -31.05 17.11 -13.75
C LYS A 20 -30.29 17.47 -12.47
N THR A 21 -31.00 17.93 -11.45
CA THR A 21 -30.42 18.02 -10.13
C THR A 21 -30.02 16.63 -9.67
N ALA A 22 -28.78 16.48 -9.21
CA ALA A 22 -28.35 15.21 -8.61
C ALA A 22 -29.30 14.86 -7.44
N PRO A 23 -29.71 13.60 -7.29
CA PRO A 23 -30.54 13.18 -6.16
C PRO A 23 -29.76 13.40 -4.85
N GLU A 24 -30.47 13.81 -3.79
CA GLU A 24 -29.90 13.78 -2.46
C GLU A 24 -29.74 12.32 -2.02
N LEU A 25 -28.51 11.88 -1.84
CA LEU A 25 -28.21 10.55 -1.33
C LEU A 25 -28.17 10.57 0.19
N PRO A 26 -28.76 9.58 0.90
CA PRO A 26 -28.63 9.44 2.34
C PRO A 26 -27.14 9.30 2.73
N MET A 27 -26.76 9.85 3.88
CA MET A 27 -25.39 9.77 4.38
C MET A 27 -24.90 8.32 4.51
N GLU A 28 -25.80 7.41 4.92
CA GLU A 28 -25.53 5.98 5.07
C GLU A 28 -25.02 5.33 3.78
N THR A 29 -25.40 5.85 2.61
CA THR A 29 -24.92 5.39 1.29
C THR A 29 -23.40 5.47 1.19
N PHE A 30 -22.80 6.50 1.78
CA PHE A 30 -21.36 6.73 1.73
C PHE A 30 -20.57 5.96 2.80
N PHE A 31 -21.24 5.51 3.87
CA PHE A 31 -20.62 4.81 4.99
C PHE A 31 -20.90 3.30 4.98
N ARG A 32 -21.61 2.81 3.98
CA ARG A 32 -21.88 1.38 3.83
C ARG A 32 -20.57 0.64 3.51
N ASN A 33 -20.31 -0.44 4.23
CA ASN A 33 -19.14 -1.28 4.02
C ASN A 33 -19.18 -2.02 2.69
N SER A 34 -18.04 -2.07 1.99
CA SER A 34 -17.87 -2.91 0.81
C SER A 34 -18.02 -4.39 1.14
N GLU A 35 -18.61 -5.16 0.22
CA GLU A 35 -18.76 -6.61 0.39
C GLU A 35 -17.43 -7.34 0.33
N LYS A 36 -16.51 -6.86 -0.53
CA LYS A 36 -15.16 -7.41 -0.67
C LYS A 36 -14.15 -6.28 -0.77
N THR A 37 -13.04 -6.40 -0.08
CA THR A 37 -11.98 -5.39 -0.07
C THR A 37 -10.61 -5.99 0.21
N GLY A 38 -9.54 -5.19 0.04
CA GLY A 38 -8.19 -5.59 0.39
C GLY A 38 -7.68 -6.77 -0.43
N TYR A 39 -7.96 -6.78 -1.73
CA TYR A 39 -7.48 -7.84 -2.61
C TYR A 39 -5.96 -7.88 -2.69
N GLN A 40 -5.42 -9.08 -2.61
CA GLN A 40 -4.00 -9.39 -2.83
C GLN A 40 -3.90 -10.64 -3.71
N ILE A 41 -2.75 -10.87 -4.33
CA ILE A 41 -2.44 -12.06 -5.11
C ILE A 41 -1.34 -12.87 -4.40
N SER A 42 -1.39 -14.20 -4.49
CA SER A 42 -0.34 -15.06 -3.95
C SER A 42 0.99 -14.86 -4.70
N PRO A 43 2.14 -15.06 -4.05
CA PRO A 43 3.44 -14.93 -4.72
C PRO A 43 3.58 -15.78 -5.99
N ASP A 44 2.99 -16.97 -6.02
CA ASP A 44 2.99 -17.85 -7.19
C ASP A 44 1.90 -17.52 -8.26
N GLY A 45 1.04 -16.53 -7.97
CA GLY A 45 -0.02 -16.06 -8.88
C GLY A 45 -1.19 -17.03 -9.08
N ARG A 46 -1.32 -18.10 -8.27
CA ARG A 46 -2.40 -19.10 -8.40
C ARG A 46 -3.66 -18.74 -7.66
N TYR A 47 -3.55 -17.89 -6.63
CA TYR A 47 -4.65 -17.50 -5.78
C TYR A 47 -4.69 -15.98 -5.64
N PHE A 48 -5.88 -15.47 -5.40
CA PHE A 48 -6.04 -14.15 -4.80
C PHE A 48 -6.79 -14.28 -3.47
N SER A 49 -6.54 -13.33 -2.58
CA SER A 49 -7.20 -13.22 -1.29
C SER A 49 -7.93 -11.90 -1.18
N TYR A 50 -8.91 -11.84 -0.30
CA TYR A 50 -9.66 -10.63 0.01
C TYR A 50 -10.32 -10.74 1.38
N MET A 51 -10.73 -9.61 1.94
CA MET A 51 -11.57 -9.56 3.13
C MET A 51 -13.04 -9.41 2.75
N ALA A 52 -13.90 -10.22 3.39
CA ALA A 52 -15.34 -10.15 3.25
C ALA A 52 -16.02 -10.45 4.60
N PRO A 53 -17.31 -10.06 4.80
CA PRO A 53 -18.03 -10.31 6.03
C PRO A 53 -18.26 -11.80 6.29
N TYR A 54 -18.02 -12.21 7.52
CA TYR A 54 -18.54 -13.43 8.13
C TYR A 54 -19.08 -13.06 9.50
N GLU A 55 -20.36 -13.37 9.78
CA GLU A 55 -21.05 -12.96 11.01
C GLU A 55 -20.86 -11.46 11.36
N SER A 56 -20.95 -10.62 10.32
CA SER A 56 -20.81 -9.16 10.39
C SER A 56 -19.36 -8.64 10.68
N ARG A 57 -18.35 -9.52 10.64
CA ARG A 57 -16.95 -9.15 10.80
C ARG A 57 -16.14 -9.49 9.56
N ARG A 58 -15.16 -8.66 9.24
CA ARG A 58 -14.27 -8.88 8.09
C ARG A 58 -13.32 -10.04 8.38
N ASN A 59 -13.37 -11.03 7.52
CA ASN A 59 -12.55 -12.24 7.56
C ASN A 59 -11.85 -12.44 6.21
N ILE A 60 -10.79 -13.23 6.21
CA ILE A 60 -9.96 -13.49 5.03
C ILE A 60 -10.51 -14.69 4.27
N PHE A 61 -10.63 -14.51 2.96
CA PHE A 61 -10.98 -15.53 1.99
C PHE A 61 -9.86 -15.68 0.97
N VAL A 62 -9.60 -16.90 0.55
CA VAL A 62 -8.66 -17.25 -0.51
C VAL A 62 -9.43 -17.92 -1.63
N GLN A 63 -9.15 -17.53 -2.86
CA GLN A 63 -9.83 -18.03 -4.05
C GLN A 63 -8.82 -18.32 -5.17
N PRO A 64 -8.89 -19.50 -5.82
CA PRO A 64 -8.08 -19.77 -7.02
C PRO A 64 -8.41 -18.78 -8.14
N VAL A 65 -7.36 -18.37 -8.89
CA VAL A 65 -7.50 -17.43 -10.03
C VAL A 65 -8.37 -18.01 -11.14
N ASP A 66 -8.43 -19.34 -11.26
CA ASP A 66 -9.25 -20.06 -12.26
C ASP A 66 -10.77 -20.03 -11.98
N GLY A 67 -11.21 -19.27 -10.97
CA GLY A 67 -12.64 -19.03 -10.68
C GLY A 67 -13.33 -20.09 -9.82
N LYS A 68 -12.59 -21.04 -9.23
CA LYS A 68 -13.14 -21.99 -8.26
C LYS A 68 -13.65 -21.30 -6.99
N GLN A 69 -14.38 -22.05 -6.16
CA GLN A 69 -15.00 -21.53 -4.94
C GLN A 69 -13.93 -21.01 -3.95
N ALA A 70 -14.21 -19.86 -3.35
CA ALA A 70 -13.37 -19.29 -2.30
C ALA A 70 -13.48 -20.10 -1.00
N VAL A 71 -12.37 -20.19 -0.29
CA VAL A 71 -12.28 -20.78 1.05
C VAL A 71 -12.12 -19.63 2.05
N ARG A 72 -12.95 -19.62 3.10
CA ARG A 72 -12.75 -18.73 4.24
C ARG A 72 -11.72 -19.35 5.18
N ILE A 73 -10.64 -18.64 5.46
CA ILE A 73 -9.51 -19.16 6.26
C ILE A 73 -9.45 -18.60 7.69
N THR A 74 -10.25 -17.57 8.01
CA THR A 74 -10.38 -17.02 9.37
C THR A 74 -11.85 -17.00 9.82
N SER A 75 -12.11 -16.93 11.13
CA SER A 75 -13.46 -17.04 11.70
C SER A 75 -13.66 -16.05 12.86
N GLU A 76 -13.19 -14.81 12.70
CA GLU A 76 -13.37 -13.78 13.71
C GLU A 76 -14.83 -13.31 13.74
N THR A 77 -15.38 -13.20 14.94
CA THR A 77 -16.80 -12.81 15.16
C THR A 77 -16.95 -11.58 16.07
N GLU A 78 -15.93 -11.22 16.81
CA GLU A 78 -15.96 -10.10 17.75
C GLU A 78 -15.47 -8.80 17.11
N ARG A 79 -14.34 -8.84 16.39
CA ARG A 79 -13.66 -7.70 15.79
C ARG A 79 -13.29 -7.98 14.34
N ASP A 80 -13.20 -6.92 13.55
CA ASP A 80 -12.63 -6.98 12.22
C ASP A 80 -11.11 -7.23 12.30
N LEU A 81 -10.56 -7.97 11.35
CA LEU A 81 -9.12 -8.05 11.17
C LEU A 81 -8.59 -6.68 10.71
N ALA A 82 -7.46 -6.26 11.26
CA ALA A 82 -6.85 -4.95 10.94
C ALA A 82 -6.17 -4.93 9.57
N GLY A 83 -5.63 -6.08 9.14
CA GLY A 83 -4.96 -6.25 7.87
C GLY A 83 -4.32 -7.63 7.76
N TYR A 84 -3.87 -7.97 6.56
CA TYR A 84 -3.22 -9.23 6.29
C TYR A 84 -2.25 -9.10 5.10
N PHE A 85 -1.36 -10.08 4.95
CA PHE A 85 -0.44 -10.20 3.81
C PHE A 85 0.01 -11.65 3.63
N TRP A 86 0.52 -11.97 2.45
CA TRP A 86 1.06 -13.28 2.14
C TRP A 86 2.46 -13.47 2.73
N ALA A 87 2.73 -14.67 3.22
CA ALA A 87 4.05 -15.13 3.66
C ALA A 87 4.38 -16.45 2.94
N GLY A 88 5.03 -16.33 1.79
CA GLY A 88 5.16 -17.43 0.83
C GLY A 88 3.83 -17.82 0.17
N ASP A 89 3.82 -18.94 -0.55
CA ASP A 89 2.69 -19.35 -1.41
C ASP A 89 1.50 -19.94 -0.66
N ASN A 90 1.71 -20.42 0.56
CA ASN A 90 0.72 -21.23 1.27
C ASN A 90 0.26 -20.66 2.61
N ARG A 91 0.76 -19.49 3.03
CA ARG A 91 0.47 -18.93 4.34
C ARG A 91 0.09 -17.46 4.24
N ILE A 92 -0.88 -17.08 5.06
CA ILE A 92 -1.30 -15.69 5.26
C ILE A 92 -1.03 -15.30 6.70
N LEU A 93 -0.38 -14.15 6.89
CA LEU A 93 -0.23 -13.49 8.18
C LEU A 93 -1.27 -12.38 8.32
N TYR A 94 -1.78 -12.18 9.53
CA TYR A 94 -2.78 -11.16 9.78
C TYR A 94 -2.65 -10.55 11.18
N LEU A 95 -3.12 -9.34 11.32
CA LEU A 95 -3.12 -8.58 12.56
C LEU A 95 -4.54 -8.47 13.11
N LYS A 96 -4.71 -8.74 14.41
CA LYS A 96 -5.94 -8.47 15.15
C LYS A 96 -5.63 -7.99 16.58
N ASP A 97 -6.58 -7.24 17.14
CA ASP A 97 -6.59 -6.82 18.54
C ASP A 97 -7.59 -7.64 19.37
N THR A 98 -7.60 -7.44 20.66
CA THR A 98 -8.56 -8.07 21.57
C THR A 98 -9.47 -7.02 22.18
N GLY A 99 -10.78 -7.14 21.92
CA GLY A 99 -11.78 -6.27 22.54
C GLY A 99 -11.70 -4.78 22.15
N GLY A 100 -10.88 -4.39 21.16
CA GLY A 100 -10.69 -3.01 20.75
C GLY A 100 -9.60 -2.28 21.51
N ASP A 101 -8.67 -2.99 22.12
CA ASP A 101 -7.53 -2.43 22.86
C ASP A 101 -6.41 -1.88 21.96
N GLU A 102 -6.53 -2.07 20.63
CA GLU A 102 -5.58 -1.66 19.60
C GLU A 102 -4.14 -2.22 19.79
N ASN A 103 -3.97 -3.19 20.68
CA ASN A 103 -2.74 -3.95 20.80
C ASN A 103 -2.74 -5.06 19.75
N PHE A 104 -2.53 -4.66 18.50
CA PHE A 104 -2.53 -5.58 17.37
C PHE A 104 -1.41 -6.62 17.50
N GLN A 105 -1.79 -7.87 17.37
CA GLN A 105 -0.93 -9.03 17.50
C GLN A 105 -0.88 -9.80 16.19
N LEU A 106 0.24 -10.46 15.92
CA LEU A 106 0.48 -11.20 14.68
C LEU A 106 0.05 -12.65 14.80
N TYR A 107 -0.76 -13.06 13.86
CA TYR A 107 -1.25 -14.43 13.66
C TYR A 107 -0.92 -14.90 12.24
N GLY A 108 -0.98 -16.21 12.04
CA GLY A 108 -0.86 -16.81 10.71
C GLY A 108 -1.78 -18.01 10.57
N VAL A 109 -2.15 -18.31 9.31
CA VAL A 109 -2.99 -19.46 8.95
C VAL A 109 -2.65 -19.88 7.51
N ASP A 110 -2.75 -21.17 7.23
CA ASP A 110 -2.54 -21.67 5.88
C ASP A 110 -3.76 -21.39 4.98
N ILE A 111 -3.55 -21.35 3.67
CA ILE A 111 -4.58 -20.94 2.69
C ILE A 111 -5.80 -21.86 2.64
N ASP A 112 -5.72 -23.04 3.22
CA ASP A 112 -6.86 -23.96 3.40
C ASP A 112 -7.56 -23.82 4.76
N GLY A 113 -7.10 -22.88 5.63
CA GLY A 113 -7.61 -22.63 6.96
C GLY A 113 -6.99 -23.52 8.04
N THR A 114 -6.00 -24.34 7.72
CA THR A 114 -5.30 -25.18 8.69
C THR A 114 -4.10 -24.47 9.31
N ASP A 115 -3.47 -25.10 10.32
CA ASP A 115 -2.29 -24.64 11.06
C ASP A 115 -2.34 -23.18 11.55
N PRO A 116 -3.41 -22.77 12.28
CA PRO A 116 -3.45 -21.43 12.86
C PRO A 116 -2.35 -21.28 13.92
N LYS A 117 -1.56 -20.22 13.83
CA LYS A 117 -0.49 -19.87 14.76
C LYS A 117 -0.68 -18.47 15.32
N ALA A 118 -0.44 -18.32 16.62
CA ALA A 118 -0.34 -17.04 17.30
C ALA A 118 1.15 -16.74 17.54
N TYR A 119 1.72 -15.79 16.78
CA TYR A 119 3.15 -15.48 16.86
C TYR A 119 3.48 -14.53 18.01
N THR A 120 2.64 -13.53 18.24
CA THR A 120 2.90 -12.48 19.24
C THR A 120 1.70 -12.27 20.18
N ALA A 121 0.91 -13.32 20.46
CA ALA A 121 -0.29 -13.25 21.31
C ALA A 121 0.07 -13.08 22.80
N ILE A 122 0.68 -11.95 23.16
CA ILE A 122 1.06 -11.57 24.51
C ILE A 122 0.14 -10.44 24.98
N PRO A 123 -0.64 -10.59 26.07
CA PRO A 123 -1.55 -9.57 26.54
C PRO A 123 -0.89 -8.19 26.75
N GLY A 124 -1.49 -7.13 26.20
CA GLY A 124 -0.99 -5.76 26.31
C GLY A 124 0.23 -5.45 25.43
N VAL A 125 0.71 -6.39 24.64
CA VAL A 125 1.81 -6.18 23.70
C VAL A 125 1.26 -5.86 22.32
N ARG A 126 1.80 -4.82 21.70
CA ARG A 126 1.50 -4.43 20.32
C ARG A 126 2.65 -4.86 19.40
N THR A 127 2.28 -5.35 18.22
CA THR A 127 3.21 -5.75 17.16
C THR A 127 3.04 -4.80 15.97
N GLN A 128 4.16 -4.44 15.36
CA GLN A 128 4.26 -3.70 14.10
C GLN A 128 5.05 -4.54 13.09
N ILE A 129 4.68 -4.51 11.83
CA ILE A 129 5.47 -5.12 10.77
C ILE A 129 6.52 -4.08 10.34
N ILE A 130 7.78 -4.46 10.41
CA ILE A 130 8.91 -3.62 9.94
C ILE A 130 9.22 -3.99 8.49
N ASP A 131 9.40 -5.29 8.21
CA ASP A 131 9.68 -5.79 6.88
C ASP A 131 9.11 -7.21 6.74
N PRO A 132 8.20 -7.46 5.79
CA PRO A 132 7.66 -8.80 5.53
C PRO A 132 8.69 -9.77 4.98
N LEU A 133 9.86 -9.31 4.49
CA LEU A 133 10.91 -10.11 3.86
C LEU A 133 10.36 -11.02 2.75
N GLU A 134 9.64 -10.44 1.78
CA GLU A 134 8.89 -11.17 0.73
C GLU A 134 9.71 -12.20 -0.04
N GLU A 135 11.04 -12.03 -0.08
CA GLU A 135 11.97 -12.98 -0.71
C GLU A 135 12.43 -14.11 0.22
N ILE A 136 12.06 -14.07 1.53
CA ILE A 136 12.50 -15.02 2.56
C ILE A 136 11.29 -15.61 3.29
N ASP A 137 10.59 -16.56 2.70
CA ASP A 137 9.30 -17.10 3.14
C ASP A 137 9.23 -17.55 4.64
N SER A 138 10.36 -17.78 5.28
CA SER A 138 10.42 -18.27 6.66
C SER A 138 10.70 -17.21 7.71
N LEU A 139 10.98 -15.98 7.33
CA LEU A 139 11.40 -14.91 8.23
C LEU A 139 10.59 -13.65 8.01
N ILE A 140 10.43 -12.86 9.07
CA ILE A 140 9.84 -11.51 9.04
C ILE A 140 10.52 -10.64 10.09
N ILE A 141 10.64 -9.35 9.83
CA ILE A 141 11.10 -8.39 10.83
C ILE A 141 9.89 -7.67 11.42
N ILE A 142 9.75 -7.76 12.73
CA ILE A 142 8.65 -7.12 13.48
C ILE A 142 9.21 -6.22 14.57
N GLY A 143 8.41 -5.23 14.97
CA GLY A 143 8.64 -4.43 16.18
C GLY A 143 7.63 -4.80 17.25
N THR A 144 8.07 -5.00 18.50
CA THR A 144 7.16 -5.20 19.64
C THR A 144 7.51 -4.30 20.80
N ASN A 145 6.49 -3.87 21.55
CA ASN A 145 6.66 -3.08 22.78
C ASN A 145 6.70 -3.95 24.06
N GLN A 146 7.09 -5.22 23.93
CA GLN A 146 7.09 -6.17 25.04
C GLN A 146 8.00 -5.76 26.21
N ARG A 147 9.18 -5.19 25.92
CA ARG A 147 10.15 -4.74 26.93
C ARG A 147 9.66 -3.47 27.64
N ASN A 148 9.07 -2.55 26.90
CA ASN A 148 8.57 -1.28 27.41
C ASN A 148 7.34 -0.86 26.59
N PRO A 149 6.17 -0.62 27.20
CA PRO A 149 4.91 -0.28 26.48
C PRO A 149 5.00 0.90 25.51
N MET A 150 5.96 1.80 25.72
CA MET A 150 6.15 3.01 24.90
C MET A 150 7.20 2.85 23.80
N ILE A 151 7.92 1.72 23.76
CA ILE A 151 9.12 1.55 22.91
C ILE A 151 9.01 0.25 22.14
N PHE A 152 9.18 0.32 20.82
CA PHE A 152 9.17 -0.85 19.95
C PHE A 152 10.59 -1.28 19.62
N ASP A 153 10.96 -2.46 20.08
CA ASP A 153 12.23 -3.11 19.73
C ASP A 153 12.05 -3.98 18.50
N PRO A 154 13.02 -4.02 17.58
CA PRO A 154 12.97 -4.85 16.38
C PRO A 154 13.40 -6.30 16.68
N TYR A 155 12.61 -7.24 16.15
CA TYR A 155 12.87 -8.69 16.25
C TYR A 155 12.84 -9.34 14.87
N ARG A 156 13.70 -10.34 14.67
CA ARG A 156 13.55 -11.33 13.60
C ARG A 156 12.72 -12.48 14.12
N LEU A 157 11.57 -12.71 13.49
CA LEU A 157 10.66 -13.81 13.81
C LEU A 157 10.80 -14.90 12.76
N ASN A 158 11.04 -16.13 13.20
CA ASN A 158 10.99 -17.31 12.36
C ASN A 158 9.55 -17.85 12.32
N LEU A 159 8.93 -17.83 11.14
CA LEU A 159 7.53 -18.24 10.95
C LEU A 159 7.30 -19.74 11.10
N ASN A 160 8.35 -20.57 10.90
CA ASN A 160 8.25 -22.01 11.06
C ASN A 160 8.27 -22.41 12.55
N THR A 161 9.20 -21.84 13.31
CA THR A 161 9.42 -22.20 14.73
C THR A 161 8.68 -21.31 15.72
N GLY A 162 8.33 -20.05 15.32
CA GLY A 162 7.83 -19.02 16.21
C GLY A 162 8.91 -18.35 17.07
N GLU A 163 10.18 -18.66 16.84
CA GLU A 163 11.29 -18.08 17.58
C GLU A 163 11.48 -16.62 17.21
N MET A 164 11.62 -15.76 18.24
CA MET A 164 11.87 -14.32 18.10
C MET A 164 13.28 -14.00 18.62
N THR A 165 14.12 -13.44 17.74
CA THR A 165 15.45 -12.97 18.10
C THR A 165 15.48 -11.43 18.04
N MET A 166 15.76 -10.77 19.17
CA MET A 166 15.92 -9.32 19.24
C MET A 166 17.15 -8.89 18.40
N LEU A 167 16.97 -7.91 17.51
CA LEU A 167 18.04 -7.38 16.66
C LEU A 167 18.84 -6.26 17.33
N CYS A 168 18.18 -5.46 18.14
CA CYS A 168 18.79 -4.45 19.02
C CYS A 168 17.73 -3.88 19.96
N GLU A 169 18.17 -3.17 21.00
CA GLU A 169 17.27 -2.34 21.82
C GLU A 169 17.04 -0.98 21.17
N ASN A 170 15.79 -0.50 21.18
CA ASN A 170 15.45 0.86 20.85
C ASN A 170 15.71 1.75 22.09
N PRO A 171 16.59 2.77 22.01
CA PRO A 171 16.86 3.65 23.15
C PRO A 171 15.67 4.56 23.53
N GLY A 172 14.60 4.56 22.72
CA GLY A 172 13.35 5.31 23.00
C GLY A 172 13.06 6.47 22.05
N ASP A 173 13.99 6.81 21.18
CA ASP A 173 13.86 7.89 20.20
C ASP A 173 13.72 7.41 18.74
N ILE A 174 13.88 6.10 18.49
CA ILE A 174 13.73 5.53 17.15
C ILE A 174 12.26 5.27 16.86
N GLN A 175 11.79 5.81 15.74
CA GLN A 175 10.41 5.73 15.26
C GLN A 175 10.22 4.73 14.11
N GLY A 176 11.29 4.38 13.41
CA GLY A 176 11.23 3.48 12.26
C GLY A 176 12.56 2.79 12.00
N TRP A 177 12.47 1.70 11.26
CA TRP A 177 13.59 0.85 10.91
C TRP A 177 13.53 0.46 9.44
N GLN A 178 14.68 0.15 8.84
CA GLN A 178 14.75 -0.36 7.47
C GLN A 178 15.85 -1.41 7.34
N THR A 179 15.54 -2.45 6.57
CA THR A 179 16.44 -3.54 6.20
C THR A 179 17.06 -3.31 4.82
N ASP A 180 18.11 -4.03 4.54
CA ASP A 180 18.61 -4.21 3.18
C ASP A 180 17.92 -5.43 2.50
N HIS A 181 18.25 -5.72 1.24
CA HIS A 181 17.66 -6.85 0.49
C HIS A 181 17.98 -8.23 1.05
N ASP A 182 18.95 -8.33 1.97
CA ASP A 182 19.27 -9.58 2.67
C ASP A 182 18.52 -9.69 4.00
N GLY A 183 17.62 -8.75 4.31
CA GLY A 183 16.87 -8.72 5.57
C GLY A 183 17.70 -8.31 6.78
N ARG A 184 18.85 -7.64 6.58
CA ARG A 184 19.67 -7.09 7.66
C ARG A 184 19.15 -5.72 8.04
N LEU A 185 18.96 -5.48 9.34
CA LEU A 185 18.48 -4.21 9.86
C LEU A 185 19.62 -3.18 9.85
N ARG A 186 19.63 -2.26 8.88
CA ARG A 186 20.75 -1.35 8.65
C ARG A 186 20.46 0.11 8.91
N VAL A 187 19.20 0.54 8.90
CA VAL A 187 18.82 1.96 9.06
C VAL A 187 17.83 2.10 10.22
N ALA A 188 18.01 3.16 10.99
CA ALA A 188 17.06 3.59 12.01
C ALA A 188 16.73 5.08 11.83
N TYR A 189 15.45 5.41 11.94
CA TYR A 189 14.93 6.78 11.86
C TYR A 189 14.53 7.23 13.26
N ALA A 190 15.18 8.26 13.77
CA ALA A 190 14.96 8.78 15.11
C ALA A 190 14.41 10.22 15.09
N ILE A 191 13.72 10.60 16.16
CA ILE A 191 13.39 11.99 16.45
C ILE A 191 14.26 12.45 17.62
N VAL A 192 15.07 13.47 17.36
CA VAL A 192 15.97 14.06 18.38
C VAL A 192 15.52 15.47 18.72
N ASP A 193 15.80 15.92 19.96
CA ASP A 193 15.43 17.24 20.46
C ASP A 193 13.92 17.56 20.29
N GLY A 194 13.08 16.51 20.18
CA GLY A 194 11.63 16.60 20.04
C GLY A 194 11.11 17.06 18.66
N VAL A 195 11.97 17.48 17.74
CA VAL A 195 11.57 18.07 16.43
C VAL A 195 12.44 17.69 15.25
N ASN A 196 13.70 17.33 15.47
CA ASN A 196 14.64 17.05 14.38
C ASN A 196 14.61 15.57 14.02
N SER A 197 14.60 15.28 12.70
CA SER A 197 14.72 13.92 12.18
C SER A 197 16.20 13.52 12.08
N GLN A 198 16.52 12.32 12.51
CA GLN A 198 17.89 11.81 12.43
C GLN A 198 17.91 10.42 11.80
N ILE A 199 18.75 10.24 10.79
CA ILE A 199 19.06 8.94 10.22
C ILE A 199 20.28 8.38 10.94
N ARG A 200 20.14 7.12 11.41
CA ARG A 200 21.25 6.34 11.96
C ARG A 200 21.47 5.11 11.09
N TYR A 201 22.72 4.78 10.90
CA TYR A 201 23.17 3.73 10.00
C TYR A 201 24.19 2.82 10.67
N ARG A 202 24.21 1.55 10.26
CA ARG A 202 25.26 0.58 10.55
C ARG A 202 25.51 -0.29 9.32
N GLU A 203 26.77 -0.68 9.10
CA GLU A 203 27.14 -1.53 7.96
C GLU A 203 26.71 -2.98 8.17
N THR A 204 26.81 -3.48 9.40
CA THR A 204 26.42 -4.84 9.77
C THR A 204 25.61 -4.86 11.06
N GLU A 205 24.86 -5.92 11.31
CA GLU A 205 24.08 -6.06 12.55
C GLU A 205 24.96 -6.23 13.81
N ALA A 206 26.25 -6.52 13.66
CA ALA A 206 27.19 -6.59 14.76
C ALA A 206 27.67 -5.20 15.24
N GLU A 207 27.45 -4.17 14.46
CA GLU A 207 27.86 -2.79 14.77
C GLU A 207 26.72 -2.00 15.43
N PRO A 208 27.07 -1.01 16.28
CA PRO A 208 26.08 -0.09 16.81
C PRO A 208 25.60 0.88 15.72
N PHE A 209 24.35 1.32 15.81
CA PHE A 209 23.86 2.42 14.99
C PHE A 209 24.59 3.73 15.32
N ARG A 210 25.04 4.45 14.29
CA ARG A 210 25.65 5.79 14.42
C ARG A 210 24.84 6.84 13.66
N PRO A 211 24.68 8.07 14.18
CA PRO A 211 24.08 9.16 13.43
C PRO A 211 24.87 9.46 12.17
N VAL A 212 24.17 9.62 11.04
CA VAL A 212 24.76 9.97 9.74
C VAL A 212 24.19 11.27 9.19
N LEU A 213 22.94 11.62 9.53
CA LEU A 213 22.32 12.87 9.13
C LEU A 213 21.33 13.33 10.19
N THR A 214 21.26 14.62 10.44
CA THR A 214 20.17 15.26 11.20
C THR A 214 19.62 16.42 10.37
N THR A 215 18.31 16.42 10.15
CA THR A 215 17.57 17.47 9.44
C THR A 215 16.57 18.14 10.35
N ASN A 216 16.27 19.41 10.07
CA ASN A 216 15.16 20.11 10.70
C ASN A 216 13.83 19.78 9.99
N PHE A 217 12.72 20.33 10.50
CA PHE A 217 11.37 20.04 9.97
C PHE A 217 11.10 20.53 8.54
N LYS A 218 12.01 21.32 7.92
CA LYS A 218 11.85 21.83 6.54
C LYS A 218 12.50 20.91 5.51
N GLU A 219 13.40 20.07 5.95
CA GLU A 219 14.15 19.17 5.08
C GLU A 219 13.88 17.72 5.48
N SER A 220 13.75 16.87 4.50
CA SER A 220 13.49 15.45 4.68
C SER A 220 14.43 14.61 3.82
N VAL A 221 14.85 13.50 4.37
CA VAL A 221 15.53 12.42 3.64
C VAL A 221 14.89 11.10 4.07
N SER A 222 14.45 10.33 3.10
CA SER A 222 13.92 8.99 3.31
C SER A 222 14.59 8.03 2.34
N PHE A 223 15.17 6.95 2.86
CA PHE A 223 15.71 5.88 2.02
C PHE A 223 14.54 5.02 1.53
N ALA A 224 14.32 5.02 0.23
CA ALA A 224 13.19 4.31 -0.37
C ALA A 224 13.51 2.84 -0.65
N ALA A 225 14.73 2.53 -1.10
CA ALA A 225 15.23 1.18 -1.28
C ALA A 225 16.77 1.18 -1.29
N PHE A 226 17.38 0.07 -0.93
CA PHE A 226 18.80 -0.16 -1.22
C PHE A 226 19.02 -0.44 -2.71
N THR A 227 20.22 -0.18 -3.21
CA THR A 227 20.65 -0.69 -4.53
C THR A 227 20.78 -2.22 -4.50
N PRO A 228 20.74 -2.91 -5.65
CA PRO A 228 20.79 -4.39 -5.71
C PRO A 228 21.98 -5.02 -5.00
N ASP A 229 23.07 -4.28 -4.87
CA ASP A 229 24.30 -4.72 -4.17
C ASP A 229 24.37 -4.29 -2.69
N ASN A 230 23.29 -3.68 -2.17
CA ASN A 230 23.18 -3.18 -0.79
C ASN A 230 24.23 -2.13 -0.37
N LYS A 231 24.88 -1.44 -1.34
CA LYS A 231 25.93 -0.45 -1.02
C LYS A 231 25.44 0.98 -0.98
N GLN A 232 24.45 1.31 -1.79
CA GLN A 232 23.88 2.64 -1.90
C GLN A 232 22.38 2.57 -1.66
N VAL A 233 21.72 3.72 -1.57
CA VAL A 233 20.26 3.80 -1.44
C VAL A 233 19.68 4.76 -2.47
N TYR A 234 18.53 4.42 -2.98
CA TYR A 234 17.63 5.36 -3.62
C TYR A 234 16.94 6.17 -2.52
N ALA A 235 17.20 7.45 -2.47
CA ALA A 235 16.64 8.34 -1.46
C ALA A 235 15.71 9.37 -2.08
N VAL A 236 14.63 9.65 -1.37
CA VAL A 236 13.66 10.71 -1.69
C VAL A 236 13.94 11.87 -0.74
N THR A 237 14.28 13.05 -1.28
CA THR A 237 14.79 14.16 -0.46
C THR A 237 14.55 15.53 -1.08
N ASN A 238 14.34 16.54 -0.20
CA ASN A 238 14.42 17.95 -0.55
C ASN A 238 15.67 18.64 0.09
N LEU A 239 16.64 17.87 0.54
CA LEU A 239 17.86 18.42 1.17
C LEU A 239 18.57 19.39 0.22
N GLY A 240 18.71 20.68 0.65
CA GLY A 240 19.32 21.74 -0.13
C GLY A 240 18.57 22.16 -1.40
N ARG A 241 17.29 21.81 -1.55
CA ARG A 241 16.48 22.13 -2.75
C ARG A 241 15.02 22.41 -2.40
N ASP A 242 14.28 23.06 -3.33
CA ASP A 242 12.85 23.36 -3.16
C ASP A 242 11.98 22.10 -3.33
N LYS A 243 12.24 21.33 -4.38
CA LYS A 243 11.40 20.17 -4.72
C LYS A 243 12.00 18.86 -4.24
N VAL A 244 11.13 17.96 -3.78
CA VAL A 244 11.51 16.59 -3.45
C VAL A 244 11.97 15.88 -4.71
N ALA A 245 13.18 15.35 -4.68
CA ALA A 245 13.85 14.64 -5.77
C ALA A 245 14.16 13.20 -5.40
N LEU A 246 14.34 12.35 -6.40
CA LEU A 246 14.96 11.04 -6.24
C LEU A 246 16.47 11.15 -6.52
N VAL A 247 17.25 10.66 -5.59
CA VAL A 247 18.71 10.67 -5.67
C VAL A 247 19.29 9.30 -5.34
N LEU A 248 20.48 9.04 -5.84
CA LEU A 248 21.35 7.97 -5.36
C LEU A 248 22.21 8.54 -4.24
N MET A 249 22.29 7.85 -3.11
CA MET A 249 22.94 8.36 -1.90
C MET A 249 23.78 7.27 -1.22
N ASP A 250 24.91 7.68 -0.62
CA ASP A 250 25.68 6.82 0.27
C ASP A 250 24.97 6.74 1.64
N PRO A 251 24.51 5.57 2.09
CA PRO A 251 23.79 5.45 3.36
C PRO A 251 24.67 5.72 4.58
N ALA A 252 26.00 5.60 4.45
CA ALA A 252 26.93 5.76 5.54
C ALA A 252 27.30 7.22 5.83
N THR A 253 27.13 8.12 4.87
CA THR A 253 27.44 9.55 4.97
C THR A 253 26.25 10.45 4.67
N CYS A 254 25.21 9.92 4.03
CA CYS A 254 24.10 10.67 3.42
C CYS A 254 24.57 11.69 2.36
N GLU A 255 25.73 11.47 1.75
CA GLU A 255 26.18 12.26 0.61
C GLU A 255 25.43 11.84 -0.66
N GLU A 256 24.91 12.83 -1.37
CA GLU A 256 24.27 12.61 -2.67
C GLU A 256 25.35 12.28 -3.71
N ILE A 257 25.17 11.15 -4.40
CA ILE A 257 26.07 10.67 -5.47
C ILE A 257 25.58 11.17 -6.82
N GLU A 258 24.25 11.05 -7.06
CA GLU A 258 23.64 11.38 -8.33
C GLU A 258 22.17 11.78 -8.13
N GLN A 259 21.71 12.83 -8.82
CA GLN A 259 20.30 13.17 -8.93
C GLN A 259 19.67 12.37 -10.08
N LEU A 260 18.78 11.45 -9.76
CA LEU A 260 18.15 10.57 -10.73
C LEU A 260 16.89 11.18 -11.36
N TYR A 261 16.11 11.92 -10.55
CA TYR A 261 14.88 12.56 -11.02
C TYR A 261 14.49 13.75 -10.14
N VAL A 262 14.05 14.82 -10.77
CA VAL A 262 13.38 15.96 -10.12
C VAL A 262 12.31 16.51 -11.06
N ASN A 263 11.23 17.01 -10.52
CA ASN A 263 10.21 17.73 -11.28
C ASN A 263 10.23 19.22 -10.90
N ASP A 264 10.20 20.12 -11.90
CA ASP A 264 10.30 21.57 -11.67
C ASP A 264 9.08 22.18 -10.96
N LYS A 265 7.93 21.48 -10.95
CA LYS A 265 6.66 22.00 -10.45
C LYS A 265 6.12 21.25 -9.23
N TYR A 266 6.37 19.96 -9.14
CA TYR A 266 5.75 19.06 -8.18
C TYR A 266 6.80 18.32 -7.37
N ASP A 267 6.50 18.11 -6.10
CA ASP A 267 7.27 17.21 -5.27
C ASP A 267 7.04 15.76 -5.72
N LEU A 268 8.08 14.95 -5.60
CA LEU A 268 7.98 13.52 -5.83
C LEU A 268 7.26 12.88 -4.63
N ASP A 269 6.24 12.06 -4.90
CA ASP A 269 5.46 11.38 -3.86
C ASP A 269 6.06 10.02 -3.52
N ASN A 270 6.43 9.23 -4.55
CA ASN A 270 6.84 7.85 -4.34
C ASN A 270 7.74 7.35 -5.48
N ILE A 271 8.52 6.29 -5.19
CA ILE A 271 9.22 5.50 -6.19
C ILE A 271 8.45 4.21 -6.48
N TRP A 272 8.65 3.67 -7.67
CA TRP A 272 8.24 2.32 -8.01
C TRP A 272 9.49 1.47 -8.17
N TYR A 273 9.71 0.58 -7.22
CA TYR A 273 10.83 -0.35 -7.18
C TYR A 273 10.28 -1.78 -7.26
N SER A 274 10.92 -2.64 -8.04
CA SER A 274 10.64 -4.07 -8.09
C SER A 274 11.64 -4.80 -7.21
N ASP A 275 11.16 -5.41 -6.12
CA ASP A 275 11.99 -6.24 -5.25
C ASP A 275 12.39 -7.54 -5.95
N ALA A 276 11.51 -8.12 -6.75
CA ALA A 276 11.78 -9.32 -7.53
C ALA A 276 12.90 -9.11 -8.56
N GLN A 277 12.88 -7.97 -9.29
CA GLN A 277 13.91 -7.63 -10.27
C GLN A 277 15.08 -6.85 -9.65
N LYS A 278 14.95 -6.38 -8.41
CA LYS A 278 15.86 -5.45 -7.73
C LYS A 278 16.15 -4.24 -8.61
N LYS A 279 15.08 -3.60 -9.11
CA LYS A 279 15.17 -2.56 -10.13
C LYS A 279 14.25 -1.39 -9.85
N LEU A 280 14.78 -0.19 -9.99
CA LEU A 280 13.99 1.03 -10.00
C LEU A 280 13.22 1.15 -11.33
N LEU A 281 11.90 1.12 -11.27
CA LEU A 281 11.01 1.11 -12.44
C LEU A 281 10.52 2.50 -12.82
N GLY A 282 10.27 3.37 -11.84
CA GLY A 282 9.73 4.70 -12.07
C GLY A 282 9.50 5.49 -10.80
N VAL A 283 8.87 6.63 -10.97
CA VAL A 283 8.45 7.54 -9.90
C VAL A 283 7.04 8.05 -10.14
N SER A 284 6.39 8.50 -9.07
CA SER A 284 5.09 9.17 -9.16
C SER A 284 5.08 10.50 -8.40
N TYR A 285 4.23 11.40 -8.84
CA TYR A 285 3.99 12.69 -8.22
C TYR A 285 2.53 13.13 -8.43
N THR A 286 2.00 13.95 -7.54
CA THR A 286 0.66 14.52 -7.67
C THR A 286 0.69 15.77 -8.52
N GLY A 287 0.23 15.63 -9.76
CA GLY A 287 0.10 16.73 -10.71
C GLY A 287 -1.28 17.39 -10.65
N HIS A 288 -1.49 18.39 -11.53
CA HIS A 288 -2.74 19.13 -11.59
C HIS A 288 -4.00 18.26 -11.83
N LYS A 289 -3.87 17.13 -12.50
CA LYS A 289 -4.98 16.21 -12.83
C LYS A 289 -4.93 14.88 -12.07
N GLY A 290 -4.25 14.84 -10.92
CA GLY A 290 -4.06 13.62 -10.14
C GLY A 290 -2.66 13.03 -10.30
N THR A 291 -2.51 11.74 -10.01
CA THR A 291 -1.20 11.05 -10.03
C THR A 291 -0.62 10.98 -11.43
N ALA A 292 0.55 11.55 -11.60
CA ALA A 292 1.38 11.43 -12.80
C ALA A 292 2.58 10.52 -12.51
N ARG A 293 3.14 9.91 -13.56
CA ARG A 293 4.24 8.94 -13.44
C ARG A 293 5.32 9.24 -14.47
N HIS A 294 6.55 8.92 -14.09
CA HIS A 294 7.69 8.87 -15.00
C HIS A 294 8.34 7.48 -14.87
N PHE A 295 8.46 6.76 -15.98
CA PHE A 295 9.01 5.42 -16.00
C PHE A 295 10.46 5.44 -16.49
N PHE A 296 11.36 4.87 -15.71
CA PHE A 296 12.74 4.59 -16.12
C PHE A 296 12.80 3.31 -16.93
N ASP A 297 11.92 2.35 -16.61
CA ASP A 297 11.78 1.09 -17.35
C ASP A 297 10.71 1.21 -18.44
N LYS A 298 11.13 1.04 -19.70
CA LYS A 298 10.25 1.15 -20.87
C LYS A 298 9.13 0.10 -20.86
N ALA A 299 9.45 -1.15 -20.51
CA ALA A 299 8.47 -2.24 -20.50
C ALA A 299 7.36 -1.99 -19.48
N THR A 300 7.73 -1.49 -18.29
CA THR A 300 6.79 -1.07 -17.26
C THR A 300 5.89 0.08 -17.73
N GLY A 301 6.45 1.07 -18.41
CA GLY A 301 5.65 2.17 -18.99
C GLY A 301 4.67 1.70 -20.07
N GLU A 302 5.09 0.78 -20.93
CA GLU A 302 4.23 0.18 -21.96
C GLU A 302 3.11 -0.67 -21.33
N MET A 303 3.42 -1.47 -20.31
CA MET A 303 2.45 -2.25 -19.54
C MET A 303 1.40 -1.30 -18.90
N PHE A 304 1.85 -0.25 -18.24
CA PHE A 304 0.95 0.71 -17.61
C PHE A 304 0.03 1.39 -18.64
N GLY A 305 0.58 1.75 -19.80
CA GLY A 305 -0.19 2.31 -20.92
C GLY A 305 -1.24 1.34 -21.49
N ARG A 306 -1.04 0.01 -21.39
CA ARG A 306 -2.08 -0.99 -21.72
C ARG A 306 -3.18 -1.00 -20.64
N MET A 307 -2.81 -1.01 -19.36
CA MET A 307 -3.80 -0.92 -18.26
C MET A 307 -4.68 0.33 -18.39
N GLU A 308 -4.11 1.50 -18.70
CA GLU A 308 -4.86 2.75 -18.92
C GLU A 308 -5.83 2.66 -20.11
N LYS A 309 -5.51 1.88 -21.12
CA LYS A 309 -6.44 1.66 -22.25
C LYS A 309 -7.64 0.79 -21.84
N HIS A 310 -7.44 -0.20 -20.97
CA HIS A 310 -8.54 -1.01 -20.43
C HIS A 310 -9.43 -0.20 -19.48
N LEU A 311 -8.86 0.74 -18.72
CA LEU A 311 -9.53 1.45 -17.63
C LEU A 311 -9.61 2.96 -17.90
N ARG A 312 -10.02 3.33 -19.14
CA ARG A 312 -10.11 4.73 -19.56
C ARG A 312 -11.02 5.54 -18.66
N GLY A 313 -10.52 6.69 -18.21
CA GLY A 313 -11.26 7.64 -17.37
C GLY A 313 -11.11 7.41 -15.87
N TYR A 314 -10.40 6.36 -15.47
CA TYR A 314 -10.12 6.09 -14.06
C TYR A 314 -8.64 6.31 -13.73
N ALA A 315 -8.39 6.73 -12.50
CA ALA A 315 -7.06 6.68 -11.92
C ALA A 315 -6.72 5.24 -11.56
N ILE A 316 -5.52 4.80 -11.94
CA ILE A 316 -5.05 3.43 -11.73
C ILE A 316 -4.02 3.40 -10.61
N GLY A 317 -4.20 2.48 -9.67
CA GLY A 317 -3.22 2.09 -8.65
C GLY A 317 -2.90 0.59 -8.74
N ILE A 318 -1.66 0.23 -8.46
CA ILE A 318 -1.27 -1.17 -8.26
C ILE A 318 -1.44 -1.49 -6.78
N ALA A 319 -2.27 -2.47 -6.46
CA ALA A 319 -2.49 -2.95 -5.10
C ALA A 319 -1.57 -4.11 -4.72
N GLY A 320 -0.94 -4.75 -5.70
CA GLY A 320 0.04 -5.82 -5.52
C GLY A 320 0.29 -6.59 -6.81
N SER A 321 1.34 -7.41 -6.81
CA SER A 321 1.67 -8.32 -7.91
C SER A 321 2.11 -9.68 -7.34
N ASN A 322 2.14 -10.70 -8.19
CA ASN A 322 2.84 -11.94 -7.86
C ASN A 322 4.36 -11.77 -8.03
N LYS A 323 5.16 -12.71 -7.54
CA LYS A 323 6.63 -12.68 -7.64
C LYS A 323 7.16 -12.61 -9.08
N ALA A 324 6.47 -13.23 -10.03
CA ALA A 324 6.85 -13.17 -11.46
C ALA A 324 6.53 -11.81 -12.09
N GLU A 325 5.77 -10.94 -11.42
CA GLU A 325 5.28 -9.65 -11.95
C GLU A 325 4.56 -9.80 -13.31
N ASP A 326 3.92 -10.94 -13.52
CA ASP A 326 3.09 -11.23 -14.70
C ASP A 326 1.59 -11.09 -14.42
N LYS A 327 1.20 -10.96 -13.14
CA LYS A 327 -0.18 -10.72 -12.68
C LYS A 327 -0.21 -9.62 -11.63
N TYR A 328 -1.14 -8.69 -11.81
CA TYR A 328 -1.30 -7.54 -10.92
C TYR A 328 -2.73 -7.42 -10.40
N ILE A 329 -2.88 -7.12 -9.12
CA ILE A 329 -4.13 -6.58 -8.59
C ILE A 329 -4.12 -5.08 -8.85
N VAL A 330 -5.05 -4.64 -9.68
CA VAL A 330 -5.19 -3.24 -10.09
C VAL A 330 -6.42 -2.65 -9.43
N TYR A 331 -6.26 -1.49 -8.83
CA TYR A 331 -7.35 -0.65 -8.35
C TYR A 331 -7.61 0.46 -9.38
N ALA A 332 -8.86 0.62 -9.78
CA ALA A 332 -9.29 1.72 -10.62
C ALA A 332 -10.34 2.54 -9.87
N GLY A 333 -10.11 3.84 -9.75
CA GLY A 333 -10.99 4.74 -9.02
C GLY A 333 -11.00 6.14 -9.60
N GLY A 334 -11.74 7.03 -8.96
CA GLY A 334 -11.86 8.43 -9.39
C GLY A 334 -12.74 9.23 -8.43
N ASP A 335 -13.02 10.45 -8.80
CA ASP A 335 -13.81 11.40 -8.02
C ASP A 335 -15.30 11.02 -7.90
N ARG A 336 -15.82 10.15 -8.80
CA ARG A 336 -17.23 9.76 -8.87
C ARG A 336 -17.50 8.30 -8.46
N THR A 337 -16.46 7.54 -8.08
CA THR A 337 -16.58 6.13 -7.68
C THR A 337 -15.66 5.82 -6.52
N MET A 338 -16.07 4.92 -5.64
CA MET A 338 -15.19 4.39 -4.59
C MET A 338 -14.17 3.37 -5.13
N GLY A 339 -14.28 3.01 -6.41
CA GLY A 339 -13.33 2.20 -7.14
C GLY A 339 -13.70 0.73 -7.25
N THR A 340 -12.90 0.05 -8.06
CA THR A 340 -13.06 -1.35 -8.47
C THR A 340 -11.71 -2.04 -8.48
N TYR A 341 -11.65 -3.27 -7.98
CA TYR A 341 -10.49 -4.14 -8.09
C TYR A 341 -10.56 -4.99 -9.36
N TYR A 342 -9.43 -5.14 -10.01
CA TYR A 342 -9.23 -5.98 -11.19
C TYR A 342 -8.00 -6.87 -11.03
N LEU A 343 -8.02 -8.02 -11.71
CA LEU A 343 -6.84 -8.82 -11.99
C LEU A 343 -6.38 -8.49 -13.42
N TYR A 344 -5.14 -8.05 -13.57
CA TYR A 344 -4.49 -7.85 -14.85
C TYR A 344 -3.48 -8.95 -15.10
N ASP A 345 -3.62 -9.65 -16.23
CA ASP A 345 -2.66 -10.63 -16.74
C ASP A 345 -1.83 -9.96 -17.84
N VAL A 346 -0.52 -9.87 -17.63
CA VAL A 346 0.40 -9.12 -18.50
C VAL A 346 0.59 -9.81 -19.86
N GLU A 347 0.69 -11.15 -19.86
CA GLU A 347 0.92 -11.93 -21.07
C GLU A 347 -0.33 -11.94 -21.97
N ALA A 348 -1.48 -12.21 -21.40
CA ALA A 348 -2.74 -12.23 -22.11
C ALA A 348 -3.28 -10.83 -22.43
N ASP A 349 -2.74 -9.78 -21.83
CA ASP A 349 -3.26 -8.39 -21.86
C ASP A 349 -4.76 -8.34 -21.54
N THR A 350 -5.18 -9.03 -20.45
CA THR A 350 -6.58 -9.09 -20.04
C THR A 350 -6.79 -8.45 -18.68
N MET A 351 -7.92 -7.73 -18.55
CA MET A 351 -8.34 -7.05 -17.33
C MET A 351 -9.66 -7.67 -16.84
N THR A 352 -9.58 -8.49 -15.78
CA THR A 352 -10.74 -9.19 -15.21
C THR A 352 -11.22 -8.48 -13.96
N LYS A 353 -12.47 -8.03 -13.95
CA LYS A 353 -13.10 -7.40 -12.79
C LYS A 353 -13.24 -8.38 -11.64
N LEU A 354 -12.80 -7.99 -10.44
CA LEU A 354 -12.91 -8.77 -9.21
C LEU A 354 -14.07 -8.30 -8.33
N ALA A 355 -14.11 -7.00 -7.99
CA ALA A 355 -15.18 -6.43 -7.18
C ALA A 355 -15.24 -4.90 -7.28
N ASP A 356 -16.46 -4.36 -7.25
CA ASP A 356 -16.69 -2.94 -6.94
C ASP A 356 -16.70 -2.74 -5.44
N LEU A 357 -16.12 -1.62 -4.99
CA LEU A 357 -16.15 -1.26 -3.57
C LEU A 357 -17.51 -0.73 -3.12
N ALA A 358 -18.21 -0.01 -3.99
CA ALA A 358 -19.53 0.54 -3.70
C ALA A 358 -20.46 0.43 -4.93
N PRO A 359 -20.93 -0.77 -5.31
CA PRO A 359 -21.78 -0.97 -6.50
C PRO A 359 -23.16 -0.32 -6.39
N TRP A 360 -23.52 0.21 -5.22
CA TRP A 360 -24.76 0.96 -4.97
C TRP A 360 -24.63 2.47 -5.21
N ILE A 361 -23.42 2.98 -5.52
CA ILE A 361 -23.18 4.38 -5.93
C ILE A 361 -23.06 4.42 -7.45
N GLU A 362 -23.97 5.15 -8.09
CA GLU A 362 -23.94 5.37 -9.53
C GLU A 362 -23.09 6.60 -9.84
N GLU A 363 -22.11 6.48 -10.72
CA GLU A 363 -21.18 7.56 -11.08
C GLU A 363 -21.90 8.83 -11.59
N GLU A 364 -23.05 8.66 -12.26
CA GLU A 364 -23.88 9.74 -12.77
C GLU A 364 -24.52 10.60 -11.66
N GLN A 365 -24.56 10.09 -10.44
CA GLN A 365 -25.08 10.79 -9.26
C GLN A 365 -23.97 11.60 -8.55
N MET A 366 -22.71 11.37 -8.90
CA MET A 366 -21.55 12.01 -8.27
C MET A 366 -21.04 13.19 -9.09
N ALA A 367 -20.41 14.13 -8.40
CA ALA A 367 -19.81 15.31 -9.04
C ALA A 367 -18.36 15.06 -9.45
N GLU A 368 -17.98 15.62 -10.59
CA GLU A 368 -16.59 15.67 -11.03
C GLU A 368 -15.81 16.69 -10.20
N MET A 369 -14.59 16.33 -9.81
CA MET A 369 -13.66 17.23 -9.14
C MET A 369 -12.89 18.05 -10.17
N ILE A 370 -13.09 19.36 -10.14
CA ILE A 370 -12.44 20.29 -11.08
C ILE A 370 -11.29 20.99 -10.34
N PRO A 371 -10.03 20.77 -10.74
CA PRO A 371 -8.91 21.49 -10.15
C PRO A 371 -8.95 22.97 -10.53
N ILE A 372 -8.75 23.83 -9.53
CA ILE A 372 -8.70 25.28 -9.71
C ILE A 372 -7.33 25.82 -9.30
N ASN A 373 -6.89 26.90 -9.95
CA ASN A 373 -5.73 27.68 -9.50
C ASN A 373 -6.22 29.01 -8.94
N TYR A 374 -5.61 29.46 -7.86
CA TYR A 374 -5.83 30.77 -7.27
C TYR A 374 -4.49 31.41 -6.90
N THR A 375 -4.43 32.72 -6.86
CA THR A 375 -3.26 33.54 -6.49
C THR A 375 -3.53 34.27 -5.17
#